data_b2709d83e34925ac9a441abc5a83adcc
#
_entry.id   b2709d83e34925ac9a441abc5a83adcc
#
_cell.length_a   1.000
_cell.length_b   1.000
_cell.length_c   1.000
_cell.angle_alpha   90.00
_cell.angle_beta   90.00
_cell.angle_gamma   90.00
#
_symmetry.space_group_name_H-M   'P 1'
#
loop_
_entity.id
_entity.type
_entity.pdbx_description
1 polymer ?
#
loop_
_entity_poly.entity_id
_entity_poly.type
_entity_poly.pdbx_seq_one_letter_code
_entity_poly.pdbx_strand_id
1 'polypeptide(L)'
;MSTAIVAVVVSALLTAVSVGAVRSWSLRARFLDIPNDRSSHRDPTPRGGGLGIVLVVWVGCFFWLAGAAVRGCASAVPLARIGMVLAAAMGVAVISWADDIAHGLKPLTRLGVHLISAAAVLAALGWWRQADLPLFGTVQIGALGPLFTILWLVGLLNAFNFMDGIDGIAAGQAATASLSWMVIGLGLR
;
A
#
# COMPACT_ATOMS: atom_id res chain seq x y z
N MET A 1 22.96 -7.08 6.90
CA MET A 1 22.64 -7.44 5.51
C MET A 1 21.91 -8.78 5.42
N SER A 2 22.35 -9.83 6.11
CA SER A 2 21.70 -11.16 6.09
C SER A 2 20.24 -11.18 6.58
N THR A 3 19.93 -10.49 7.68
CA THR A 3 18.57 -10.44 8.25
C THR A 3 17.56 -9.77 7.33
N ALA A 4 17.97 -8.71 6.62
CA ALA A 4 17.10 -8.02 5.66
C ALA A 4 16.79 -8.92 4.45
N ILE A 5 17.78 -9.60 3.92
CA ILE A 5 17.59 -10.56 2.81
C ILE A 5 16.67 -11.69 3.24
N VAL A 6 16.88 -12.26 4.42
CA VAL A 6 16.00 -13.31 4.96
C VAL A 6 14.56 -12.79 5.11
N ALA A 7 14.38 -11.59 5.65
CA ALA A 7 13.04 -10.99 5.78
C ALA A 7 12.34 -10.83 4.42
N VAL A 8 13.05 -10.36 3.39
CA VAL A 8 12.51 -10.21 2.04
C VAL A 8 12.10 -11.57 1.46
N VAL A 9 12.98 -12.57 1.55
CA VAL A 9 12.70 -13.91 1.00
C VAL A 9 11.52 -14.55 1.74
N VAL A 10 11.50 -14.49 3.07
CA VAL A 10 10.42 -15.05 3.88
C VAL A 10 9.09 -14.33 3.57
N SER A 11 9.08 -13.00 3.48
CA SER A 11 7.88 -12.24 3.12
C SER A 11 7.38 -12.60 1.73
N ALA A 12 8.26 -12.75 0.75
CA ALA A 12 7.88 -13.13 -0.61
C ALA A 12 7.27 -14.54 -0.64
N LEU A 13 7.86 -15.51 0.05
CA LEU A 13 7.32 -16.88 0.15
C LEU A 13 5.98 -16.91 0.86
N LEU A 14 5.84 -16.22 2.00
CA LEU A 14 4.59 -16.12 2.74
C LEU A 14 3.50 -15.46 1.90
N THR A 15 3.83 -14.42 1.15
CA THR A 15 2.90 -13.75 0.24
C THR A 15 2.46 -14.69 -0.89
N ALA A 16 3.39 -15.42 -1.51
CA ALA A 16 3.06 -16.37 -2.56
C ALA A 16 2.12 -17.49 -2.05
N VAL A 17 2.38 -18.02 -0.86
CA VAL A 17 1.53 -19.04 -0.22
C VAL A 17 0.16 -18.48 0.13
N SER A 18 0.10 -17.31 0.77
CA SER A 18 -1.17 -16.69 1.20
C SER A 18 -2.04 -16.29 0.00
N VAL A 19 -1.45 -15.69 -1.03
CA VAL A 19 -2.17 -15.37 -2.29
C VAL A 19 -2.64 -16.65 -2.99
N GLY A 20 -1.82 -17.71 -3.03
CA GLY A 20 -2.21 -19.02 -3.54
C GLY A 20 -3.39 -19.64 -2.79
N ALA A 21 -3.40 -19.52 -1.45
CA ALA A 21 -4.50 -19.98 -0.61
C ALA A 21 -5.79 -19.18 -0.87
N VAL A 22 -5.71 -17.85 -0.92
CA VAL A 22 -6.83 -16.97 -1.25
C VAL A 22 -7.37 -17.27 -2.65
N ARG A 23 -6.50 -17.42 -3.65
CA ARG A 23 -6.89 -17.82 -5.00
C ARG A 23 -7.66 -19.14 -5.02
N SER A 24 -7.16 -20.15 -4.32
CA SER A 24 -7.81 -21.47 -4.23
C SER A 24 -9.17 -21.38 -3.54
N TRP A 25 -9.29 -20.56 -2.50
CA TRP A 25 -10.55 -20.29 -1.83
C TRP A 25 -11.53 -19.56 -2.75
N SER A 26 -11.10 -18.51 -3.45
CA SER A 26 -11.94 -17.72 -4.38
C SER A 26 -12.49 -18.58 -5.50
N LEU A 27 -11.68 -19.48 -6.05
CA LEU A 27 -12.12 -20.44 -7.07
C LEU A 27 -13.22 -21.40 -6.53
N ARG A 28 -13.03 -21.91 -5.30
CA ARG A 28 -14.02 -22.81 -4.66
C ARG A 28 -15.30 -22.06 -4.28
N ALA A 29 -15.18 -20.84 -3.78
CA ALA A 29 -16.29 -19.96 -3.39
C ALA A 29 -16.98 -19.30 -4.60
N ARG A 30 -16.47 -19.49 -5.83
CA ARG A 30 -16.92 -18.79 -7.04
C ARG A 30 -16.89 -17.28 -6.90
N PHE A 31 -15.94 -16.76 -6.10
CA PHE A 31 -15.70 -15.34 -5.93
C PHE A 31 -14.79 -14.86 -7.06
N LEU A 32 -15.41 -14.62 -8.23
CA LEU A 32 -14.71 -14.34 -9.49
C LEU A 32 -15.09 -12.97 -10.03
N ASP A 33 -14.15 -12.32 -10.68
CA ASP A 33 -14.40 -11.18 -11.55
C ASP A 33 -14.80 -11.69 -12.94
N ILE A 34 -16.03 -11.40 -13.30
CA ILE A 34 -16.56 -11.77 -14.62
C ILE A 34 -16.17 -10.65 -15.59
N PRO A 35 -15.54 -10.99 -16.73
CA PRO A 35 -15.15 -9.99 -17.72
C PRO A 35 -16.34 -9.16 -18.19
N ASN A 36 -16.10 -7.87 -18.37
CA ASN A 36 -17.03 -6.92 -18.96
C ASN A 36 -16.28 -6.10 -20.04
N ASP A 37 -16.98 -5.22 -20.75
CA ASP A 37 -16.42 -4.43 -21.86
C ASP A 37 -15.21 -3.56 -21.49
N ARG A 38 -14.95 -3.36 -20.20
CA ARG A 38 -13.81 -2.58 -19.65
C ARG A 38 -12.70 -3.46 -19.08
N SER A 39 -12.90 -4.78 -19.04
CA SER A 39 -11.93 -5.72 -18.47
C SER A 39 -10.81 -6.00 -19.47
N SER A 40 -9.57 -6.05 -19.01
CA SER A 40 -8.41 -6.46 -19.81
C SER A 40 -8.30 -7.97 -19.96
N HIS A 41 -8.91 -8.74 -19.07
CA HIS A 41 -8.93 -10.20 -19.09
C HIS A 41 -10.18 -10.74 -19.80
N ARG A 42 -10.05 -11.91 -20.41
CA ARG A 42 -11.12 -12.57 -21.17
C ARG A 42 -11.82 -13.70 -20.40
N ASP A 43 -11.11 -14.25 -19.41
CA ASP A 43 -11.59 -15.35 -18.58
C ASP A 43 -11.94 -14.84 -17.18
N PRO A 44 -12.94 -15.48 -16.47
CA PRO A 44 -13.24 -15.15 -15.09
C PRO A 44 -12.02 -15.31 -14.19
N THR A 45 -11.62 -14.26 -13.49
CA THR A 45 -10.43 -14.22 -12.64
C THR A 45 -10.79 -14.23 -11.15
N PRO A 46 -10.02 -14.95 -10.28
CA PRO A 46 -10.28 -14.95 -8.85
C PRO A 46 -10.04 -13.56 -8.25
N ARG A 47 -10.99 -13.05 -7.46
CA ARG A 47 -10.88 -11.81 -6.69
C ARG A 47 -10.19 -12.03 -5.34
N GLY A 48 -9.79 -10.94 -4.71
CA GLY A 48 -9.33 -10.94 -3.33
C GLY A 48 -7.85 -11.28 -3.13
N GLY A 49 -7.04 -11.42 -4.18
CA GLY A 49 -5.60 -11.69 -4.06
C GLY A 49 -4.87 -10.72 -3.13
N GLY A 50 -5.30 -9.47 -3.08
CA GLY A 50 -4.78 -8.43 -2.19
C GLY A 50 -4.87 -8.78 -0.70
N LEU A 51 -5.83 -9.61 -0.26
CA LEU A 51 -5.92 -10.05 1.14
C LEU A 51 -4.67 -10.80 1.60
N GLY A 52 -4.11 -11.65 0.73
CA GLY A 52 -2.88 -12.37 1.04
C GLY A 52 -1.71 -11.43 1.27
N ILE A 53 -1.60 -10.39 0.46
CA ILE A 53 -0.55 -9.35 0.59
C ILE A 53 -0.77 -8.55 1.89
N VAL A 54 -1.98 -8.05 2.12
CA VAL A 54 -2.34 -7.30 3.33
C VAL A 54 -2.01 -8.10 4.58
N LEU A 55 -2.39 -9.37 4.65
CA LEU A 55 -2.12 -10.24 5.80
C LEU A 55 -0.61 -10.31 6.10
N VAL A 56 0.22 -10.57 5.11
CA VAL A 56 1.67 -10.71 5.31
C VAL A 56 2.31 -9.39 5.73
N VAL A 57 1.92 -8.26 5.12
CA VAL A 57 2.40 -6.93 5.50
C VAL A 57 2.04 -6.62 6.95
N TRP A 58 0.79 -6.87 7.36
CA TRP A 58 0.33 -6.59 8.73
C TRP A 58 1.01 -7.47 9.76
N VAL A 59 1.14 -8.75 9.50
CA VAL A 59 1.87 -9.68 10.36
C VAL A 59 3.34 -9.26 10.48
N GLY A 60 3.98 -8.89 9.38
CA GLY A 60 5.35 -8.39 9.37
C GLY A 60 5.50 -7.10 10.19
N CYS A 61 4.61 -6.12 9.99
CA CYS A 61 4.60 -4.88 10.78
C CYS A 61 4.38 -5.13 12.26
N PHE A 62 3.46 -6.03 12.62
CA PHE A 62 3.21 -6.42 14.01
C PHE A 62 4.47 -6.99 14.68
N PHE A 63 5.12 -7.97 14.05
CA PHE A 63 6.34 -8.56 14.61
C PHE A 63 7.49 -7.56 14.68
N TRP A 64 7.60 -6.67 13.70
CA TRP A 64 8.61 -5.61 13.72
C TRP A 64 8.38 -4.64 14.89
N LEU A 65 7.13 -4.17 15.08
CA LEU A 65 6.76 -3.27 16.17
C LEU A 65 6.95 -3.93 17.54
N ALA A 66 6.49 -5.17 17.70
CA ALA A 66 6.65 -5.93 18.94
C ALA A 66 8.15 -6.12 19.25
N GLY A 67 8.95 -6.49 18.26
CA GLY A 67 10.39 -6.63 18.43
C GLY A 67 11.10 -5.32 18.75
N ALA A 68 10.67 -4.19 18.19
CA ALA A 68 11.20 -2.87 18.52
C ALA A 68 10.87 -2.46 19.97
N ALA A 69 9.63 -2.72 20.39
CA ALA A 69 9.18 -2.45 21.76
C ALA A 69 9.97 -3.27 22.78
N VAL A 70 10.16 -4.58 22.55
CA VAL A 70 10.92 -5.47 23.45
C VAL A 70 12.40 -5.06 23.56
N ARG A 71 13.00 -4.63 22.45
CA ARG A 71 14.42 -4.20 22.43
C ARG A 71 14.65 -2.79 22.93
N GLY A 72 13.60 -2.05 23.29
CA GLY A 72 13.70 -0.64 23.70
C GLY A 72 14.29 0.25 22.60
N CYS A 73 14.17 -0.15 21.33
CA CYS A 73 14.67 0.64 20.23
C CYS A 73 13.78 1.90 20.09
N ALA A 74 14.34 3.06 20.41
CA ALA A 74 13.71 4.33 20.10
C ALA A 74 13.61 4.47 18.58
N SER A 75 12.41 4.37 18.03
CA SER A 75 12.20 4.69 16.62
C SER A 75 12.25 6.21 16.45
N ALA A 76 12.82 6.66 15.34
CA ALA A 76 12.82 8.09 14.99
C ALA A 76 11.39 8.65 14.87
N VAL A 77 10.40 7.79 14.66
CA VAL A 77 8.97 8.12 14.60
C VAL A 77 8.25 7.47 15.79
N PRO A 78 7.47 8.22 16.59
CA PRO A 78 6.70 7.67 17.69
C PRO A 78 5.78 6.52 17.23
N LEU A 79 5.70 5.44 18.04
CA LEU A 79 4.88 4.27 17.73
C LEU A 79 3.42 4.62 17.45
N ALA A 80 2.87 5.62 18.16
CA ALA A 80 1.52 6.11 17.91
C ALA A 80 1.32 6.62 16.47
N ARG A 81 2.29 7.33 15.91
CA ARG A 81 2.23 7.83 14.52
C ARG A 81 2.30 6.69 13.51
N ILE A 82 3.14 5.70 13.77
CA ILE A 82 3.20 4.48 12.95
C ILE A 82 1.85 3.76 13.00
N GLY A 83 1.26 3.63 14.20
CA GLY A 83 -0.08 3.07 14.38
C GLY A 83 -1.16 3.80 13.57
N MET A 84 -1.12 5.15 13.53
CA MET A 84 -2.05 5.94 12.71
C MET A 84 -1.89 5.66 11.21
N VAL A 85 -0.66 5.57 10.71
CA VAL A 85 -0.39 5.25 9.30
C VAL A 85 -0.89 3.85 8.96
N LEU A 86 -0.63 2.87 9.83
CA LEU A 86 -1.13 1.52 9.65
C LEU A 86 -2.68 1.49 9.69
N ALA A 87 -3.32 2.18 10.62
CA ALA A 87 -4.78 2.28 10.67
C ALA A 87 -5.37 2.89 9.38
N ALA A 88 -4.74 3.94 8.84
CA ALA A 88 -5.11 4.52 7.57
C ALA A 88 -4.97 3.52 6.40
N ALA A 89 -3.87 2.77 6.35
CA ALA A 89 -3.65 1.72 5.36
C ALA A 89 -4.69 0.58 5.48
N MET A 90 -5.07 0.22 6.72
CA MET A 90 -6.14 -0.76 6.94
C MET A 90 -7.49 -0.23 6.44
N GLY A 91 -7.79 1.04 6.66
CA GLY A 91 -9.00 1.67 6.12
C GLY A 91 -9.10 1.54 4.60
N VAL A 92 -8.00 1.79 3.89
CA VAL A 92 -7.92 1.59 2.44
C VAL A 92 -8.09 0.10 2.06
N ALA A 93 -7.44 -0.82 2.77
CA ALA A 93 -7.58 -2.25 2.51
C ALA A 93 -9.02 -2.75 2.72
N VAL A 94 -9.67 -2.30 3.79
CA VAL A 94 -11.07 -2.66 4.10
C VAL A 94 -12.03 -2.13 3.04
N ILE A 95 -11.88 -0.88 2.60
CA ILE A 95 -12.77 -0.33 1.55
C ILE A 95 -12.54 -1.03 0.21
N SER A 96 -11.30 -1.37 -0.13
CA SER A 96 -10.99 -2.13 -1.34
C SER A 96 -11.60 -3.53 -1.30
N TRP A 97 -11.52 -4.21 -0.15
CA TRP A 97 -12.18 -5.49 0.05
C TRP A 97 -13.71 -5.40 -0.01
N ALA A 98 -14.29 -4.35 0.59
CA ALA A 98 -15.74 -4.10 0.50
C ALA A 98 -16.18 -3.82 -0.94
N ASP A 99 -15.35 -3.13 -1.73
CA ASP A 99 -15.59 -2.88 -3.15
C ASP A 99 -15.64 -4.20 -3.95
N ASP A 100 -14.71 -5.12 -3.68
CA ASP A 100 -14.67 -6.44 -4.29
C ASP A 100 -15.94 -7.26 -3.98
N ILE A 101 -16.40 -7.24 -2.72
CA ILE A 101 -17.61 -7.95 -2.27
C ILE A 101 -18.88 -7.33 -2.86
N ALA A 102 -18.97 -6.01 -2.84
CA ALA A 102 -20.15 -5.27 -3.31
C ALA A 102 -20.25 -5.18 -4.83
N HIS A 103 -19.28 -5.76 -5.58
CA HIS A 103 -19.20 -5.67 -7.05
C HIS A 103 -19.18 -4.23 -7.57
N GLY A 104 -18.55 -3.33 -6.82
CA GLY A 104 -18.37 -1.92 -7.11
C GLY A 104 -19.11 -1.00 -6.16
N LEU A 105 -18.36 -0.29 -5.32
CA LEU A 105 -18.88 0.79 -4.48
C LEU A 105 -18.98 2.10 -5.26
N LYS A 106 -19.79 3.01 -4.76
CA LYS A 106 -19.88 4.38 -5.34
C LYS A 106 -18.48 5.02 -5.29
N PRO A 107 -18.03 5.66 -6.39
CA PRO A 107 -16.70 6.30 -6.44
C PRO A 107 -16.46 7.31 -5.31
N LEU A 108 -17.51 8.05 -4.90
CA LEU A 108 -17.44 9.02 -3.80
C LEU A 108 -17.16 8.36 -2.44
N THR A 109 -17.66 7.14 -2.19
CA THR A 109 -17.37 6.40 -0.95
C THR A 109 -15.89 6.04 -0.87
N ARG A 110 -15.32 5.54 -1.95
CA ARG A 110 -13.89 5.22 -2.05
C ARG A 110 -13.04 6.48 -1.89
N LEU A 111 -13.37 7.53 -2.61
CA LEU A 111 -12.69 8.82 -2.51
C LEU A 111 -12.72 9.37 -1.08
N GLY A 112 -13.87 9.27 -0.39
CA GLY A 112 -13.99 9.70 1.00
C GLY A 112 -13.03 8.96 1.94
N VAL A 113 -12.93 7.63 1.82
CA VAL A 113 -11.98 6.84 2.63
C VAL A 113 -10.53 7.19 2.27
N HIS A 114 -10.20 7.38 0.99
CA HIS A 114 -8.86 7.78 0.57
C HIS A 114 -8.49 9.16 1.16
N LEU A 115 -9.41 10.12 1.16
CA LEU A 115 -9.19 11.45 1.75
C LEU A 115 -9.00 11.37 3.27
N ILE A 116 -9.81 10.59 3.98
CA ILE A 116 -9.67 10.39 5.43
C ILE A 116 -8.34 9.72 5.75
N SER A 117 -7.96 8.70 5.00
CA SER A 117 -6.68 8.01 5.17
C SER A 117 -5.50 8.94 4.88
N ALA A 118 -5.56 9.75 3.82
CA ALA A 118 -4.53 10.73 3.51
C ALA A 118 -4.42 11.81 4.59
N ALA A 119 -5.54 12.29 5.13
CA ALA A 119 -5.56 13.24 6.25
C ALA A 119 -4.96 12.64 7.53
N ALA A 120 -5.23 11.36 7.83
CA ALA A 120 -4.63 10.66 8.98
C ALA A 120 -3.10 10.51 8.81
N VAL A 121 -2.62 10.18 7.61
CA VAL A 121 -1.18 10.12 7.31
C VAL A 121 -0.53 11.49 7.46
N LEU A 122 -1.19 12.54 6.96
CA LEU A 122 -0.74 13.93 7.08
C LEU A 122 -0.64 14.36 8.56
N ALA A 123 -1.64 14.01 9.38
CA ALA A 123 -1.63 14.29 10.82
C ALA A 123 -0.51 13.53 11.55
N ALA A 124 -0.21 12.30 11.11
CA ALA A 124 0.83 11.46 11.71
C ALA A 124 2.24 11.90 11.34
N LEU A 125 2.50 12.17 10.06
CA LEU A 125 3.84 12.37 9.51
C LEU A 125 4.13 13.81 9.10
N GLY A 126 3.10 14.65 9.00
CA GLY A 126 3.22 16.01 8.47
C GLY A 126 3.05 16.03 6.95
N TRP A 127 3.42 17.15 6.36
CA TRP A 127 3.27 17.43 4.93
C TRP A 127 4.56 17.95 4.31
N TRP A 128 4.63 17.96 3.00
CA TRP A 128 5.76 18.51 2.26
C TRP A 128 5.86 20.01 2.46
N ARG A 129 6.96 20.43 3.07
CA ARG A 129 7.25 21.86 3.27
C ARG A 129 8.08 22.42 2.13
N GLN A 130 8.87 21.57 1.50
CA GLN A 130 9.74 21.89 0.39
C GLN A 130 9.84 20.71 -0.57
N ALA A 131 10.17 20.97 -1.81
CA ALA A 131 10.46 19.96 -2.82
C ALA A 131 11.79 20.31 -3.51
N ASP A 132 12.68 19.32 -3.61
CA ASP A 132 13.94 19.46 -4.33
C ASP A 132 13.69 19.02 -5.79
N LEU A 133 13.69 20.00 -6.68
CA LEU A 133 13.46 19.77 -8.11
C LEU A 133 14.80 19.79 -8.84
N PRO A 134 15.10 18.77 -9.69
CA PRO A 134 16.42 18.63 -10.32
C PRO A 134 16.92 19.86 -11.12
N LEU A 135 15.98 20.62 -11.71
CA LEU A 135 16.30 21.79 -12.54
C LEU A 135 16.11 23.14 -11.82
N PHE A 136 15.35 23.16 -10.74
CA PHE A 136 14.92 24.39 -10.06
C PHE A 136 15.45 24.50 -8.62
N GLY A 137 16.16 23.46 -8.14
CA GLY A 137 16.63 23.41 -6.76
C GLY A 137 15.48 23.22 -5.77
N THR A 138 15.70 23.66 -4.52
CA THR A 138 14.72 23.55 -3.44
C THR A 138 13.65 24.63 -3.55
N VAL A 139 12.41 24.22 -3.83
CA VAL A 139 11.23 25.09 -3.89
C VAL A 139 10.44 24.96 -2.58
N GLN A 140 10.15 26.10 -1.94
CA GLN A 140 9.32 26.15 -0.73
C GLN A 140 7.85 26.05 -1.11
N ILE A 141 7.16 25.02 -0.63
CA ILE A 141 5.73 24.79 -0.91
C ILE A 141 4.85 25.59 0.07
N GLY A 142 5.34 25.82 1.28
CA GLY A 142 4.68 26.65 2.28
C GLY A 142 3.28 26.16 2.67
N ALA A 143 2.31 27.07 2.68
CA ALA A 143 0.92 26.80 3.07
C ALA A 143 0.17 25.83 2.13
N LEU A 144 0.65 25.63 0.90
CA LEU A 144 0.08 24.71 -0.06
C LEU A 144 0.51 23.25 0.19
N GLY A 145 1.49 23.02 1.06
CA GLY A 145 2.03 21.70 1.36
C GLY A 145 0.99 20.64 1.73
N PRO A 146 0.04 20.92 2.64
CA PRO A 146 -1.01 19.97 2.98
C PRO A 146 -1.86 19.56 1.76
N LEU A 147 -2.24 20.53 0.94
CA LEU A 147 -3.03 20.26 -0.27
C LEU A 147 -2.28 19.37 -1.26
N PHE A 148 -1.03 19.70 -1.56
CA PHE A 148 -0.21 18.89 -2.47
C PHE A 148 0.03 17.49 -1.92
N THR A 149 0.27 17.34 -0.60
CA THR A 149 0.47 16.03 0.02
C THR A 149 -0.80 15.17 -0.08
N ILE A 150 -1.99 15.72 0.19
CA ILE A 150 -3.25 15.00 0.06
C ILE A 150 -3.51 14.62 -1.40
N LEU A 151 -3.36 15.56 -2.34
CA LEU A 151 -3.56 15.29 -3.76
C LEU A 151 -2.63 14.19 -4.27
N TRP A 152 -1.36 14.19 -3.81
CA TRP A 152 -0.40 13.16 -4.16
C TRP A 152 -0.80 11.80 -3.61
N LEU A 153 -1.13 11.69 -2.32
CA LEU A 153 -1.52 10.41 -1.70
C LEU A 153 -2.79 9.86 -2.33
N VAL A 154 -3.82 10.68 -2.48
CA VAL A 154 -5.09 10.25 -3.09
C VAL A 154 -4.90 9.94 -4.58
N GLY A 155 -4.09 10.74 -5.28
CA GLY A 155 -3.74 10.51 -6.68
C GLY A 155 -3.03 9.17 -6.88
N LEU A 156 -2.02 8.85 -6.04
CA LEU A 156 -1.34 7.56 -6.10
C LEU A 156 -2.28 6.39 -5.81
N LEU A 157 -3.12 6.48 -4.76
CA LEU A 157 -4.09 5.42 -4.45
C LEU A 157 -5.02 5.13 -5.63
N ASN A 158 -5.51 6.17 -6.29
CA ASN A 158 -6.38 6.01 -7.46
C ASN A 158 -5.61 5.52 -8.70
N ALA A 159 -4.37 5.98 -8.91
CA ALA A 159 -3.52 5.52 -10.00
C ALA A 159 -3.19 4.03 -9.85
N PHE A 160 -2.83 3.57 -8.65
CA PHE A 160 -2.61 2.14 -8.38
C PHE A 160 -3.86 1.30 -8.62
N ASN A 161 -5.02 1.78 -8.15
CA ASN A 161 -6.28 1.09 -8.40
C ASN A 161 -6.64 1.02 -9.90
N PHE A 162 -6.30 2.04 -10.67
CA PHE A 162 -6.49 2.04 -12.12
C PHE A 162 -5.52 1.09 -12.83
N MET A 163 -4.24 1.07 -12.42
CA MET A 163 -3.21 0.19 -13.00
C MET A 163 -3.45 -1.29 -12.71
N ASP A 164 -4.14 -1.62 -11.62
CA ASP A 164 -4.47 -3.00 -11.23
C ASP A 164 -5.40 -3.70 -12.24
N GLY A 165 -6.04 -2.94 -13.12
CA GLY A 165 -6.80 -3.48 -14.26
C GLY A 165 -5.95 -4.09 -15.39
N ILE A 166 -4.62 -3.99 -15.31
CA ILE A 166 -3.68 -4.55 -16.30
C ILE A 166 -2.70 -5.49 -15.60
N ASP A 167 -2.68 -6.74 -16.04
CA ASP A 167 -1.87 -7.80 -15.44
C ASP A 167 -0.40 -7.41 -15.28
N GLY A 168 0.08 -7.46 -14.03
CA GLY A 168 1.47 -7.27 -13.67
C GLY A 168 1.94 -5.81 -13.55
N ILE A 169 1.21 -4.80 -14.03
CA ILE A 169 1.67 -3.40 -13.97
C ILE A 169 1.77 -2.92 -12.53
N ALA A 170 0.72 -3.10 -11.72
CA ALA A 170 0.74 -2.68 -10.32
C ALA A 170 1.84 -3.40 -9.53
N ALA A 171 2.01 -4.72 -9.73
CA ALA A 171 3.07 -5.50 -9.10
C ALA A 171 4.47 -5.05 -9.55
N GLY A 172 4.67 -4.79 -10.84
CA GLY A 172 5.93 -4.30 -11.39
C GLY A 172 6.30 -2.92 -10.84
N GLN A 173 5.34 -2.01 -10.77
CA GLN A 173 5.52 -0.68 -10.17
C GLN A 173 5.89 -0.78 -8.69
N ALA A 174 5.18 -1.59 -7.91
CA ALA A 174 5.48 -1.78 -6.49
C ALA A 174 6.87 -2.39 -6.28
N ALA A 175 7.26 -3.38 -7.08
CA ALA A 175 8.59 -3.98 -7.02
C ALA A 175 9.70 -2.98 -7.36
N THR A 176 9.53 -2.21 -8.44
CA THR A 176 10.50 -1.19 -8.86
C THR A 176 10.66 -0.10 -7.81
N ALA A 177 9.56 0.43 -7.27
CA ALA A 177 9.58 1.42 -6.20
C ALA A 177 10.28 0.89 -4.95
N SER A 178 9.95 -0.34 -4.52
CA SER A 178 10.57 -0.97 -3.34
C SER A 178 12.06 -1.19 -3.52
N LEU A 179 12.52 -1.65 -4.68
CA LEU A 179 13.94 -1.82 -5.01
C LEU A 179 14.66 -0.47 -5.00
N SER A 180 14.06 0.58 -5.58
CA SER A 180 14.64 1.93 -5.58
C SER A 180 14.83 2.46 -4.17
N TRP A 181 13.83 2.34 -3.30
CA TRP A 181 13.95 2.72 -1.89
C TRP A 181 14.99 1.90 -1.12
N MET A 182 15.10 0.60 -1.43
CA MET A 182 16.13 -0.25 -0.84
C MET A 182 17.54 0.22 -1.23
N VAL A 183 17.78 0.53 -2.52
CA VAL A 183 19.06 1.04 -3.01
C VAL A 183 19.40 2.37 -2.35
N ILE A 184 18.47 3.31 -2.29
CA ILE A 184 18.65 4.60 -1.62
C ILE A 184 18.99 4.39 -0.14
N GLY A 185 18.24 3.54 0.57
CA GLY A 185 18.48 3.27 1.99
C GLY A 185 19.82 2.57 2.29
N LEU A 186 20.35 1.80 1.34
CA LEU A 186 21.68 1.20 1.46
C LEU A 186 22.81 2.20 1.13
N GLY A 187 22.57 3.12 0.20
CA GLY A 187 23.54 4.13 -0.21
C GLY A 187 23.71 5.30 0.78
N LEU A 188 22.70 5.51 1.67
CA LEU A 188 22.72 6.55 2.70
C LEU A 188 23.33 6.07 4.04
N ARG A 189 23.86 4.84 4.11
CA ARG A 189 24.63 4.29 5.25
C ARG A 189 26.11 4.37 4.96
#